data_40650dcbb7b3b8548b5cf257c614b7dc
#
_entry.id   40650dcbb7b3b8548b5cf257c614b7dc
#
_cell.length_a   1.000
_cell.length_b   1.000
_cell.length_c   1.000
_cell.angle_alpha   90.00
_cell.angle_beta   90.00
_cell.angle_gamma   90.00
#
_symmetry.space_group_name_H-M   'P 1'
#
loop_
_entity.id
_entity.type
_entity.pdbx_description
1 polymer ?
#
loop_
_entity_poly.entity_id
_entity_poly.type
_entity_poly.pdbx_seq_one_letter_code
_entity_poly.pdbx_strand_id
1 'polypeptide(L)'
;MMRDVFICDAIRTPIGRFGGALAGVRADDLAAVPLKALIERNPTVQWDQVDEVFFGCANQAGEDNRNVARMALLLAGLPESIPGVTLNRLCASGMDAIGTAFRAIASGEMELAIAGGVESMSRAPFVMGKAESGYSRNMKLEDTTIGWRFINPLMKSQYGVDSMPETADNVADDYKVSRADQDAFAVRSQQKAAAAQAAGFFAEEIVPVRIAHKKGETVVERDEHLRPDTTLEALTKLKPVNGPDKTVTAGNASGVNDGAAALILASAEAVKKHGLTPRARVLGMASAGVAPRVMGIGPVPAVRKLTERLGVAVSDFDVIELNEAFASQGLAVLRELGVADDAPQVNPNGGAIALGHPLGMSGARLVLTALHQLEKSGGRKGLATMCVGVGQGLALAIERV
;
A
#
# COMPACT_ATOMS: atom_id res chain seq x y z
N MET A 1 -3.02 -11.84 -28.52
CA MET A 1 -2.24 -12.19 -27.33
C MET A 1 -2.05 -10.91 -26.53
N MET A 2 -2.11 -10.97 -25.20
CA MET A 2 -1.76 -9.82 -24.37
C MET A 2 -0.26 -9.54 -24.49
N ARG A 3 0.14 -8.25 -24.51
CA ARG A 3 1.55 -7.85 -24.59
C ARG A 3 2.22 -8.02 -23.23
N ASP A 4 3.54 -8.26 -23.24
CA ASP A 4 4.33 -8.20 -22.00
C ASP A 4 4.43 -6.77 -21.48
N VAL A 5 4.35 -6.62 -20.16
CA VAL A 5 4.44 -5.34 -19.47
C VAL A 5 5.51 -5.43 -18.41
N PHE A 6 6.43 -4.50 -18.42
CA PHE A 6 7.60 -4.49 -17.55
C PHE A 6 7.53 -3.34 -16.53
N ILE A 7 7.95 -3.63 -15.30
CA ILE A 7 8.33 -2.61 -14.34
C ILE A 7 9.79 -2.29 -14.60
N CYS A 8 10.09 -1.02 -14.90
CA CYS A 8 11.43 -0.57 -15.29
C CYS A 8 12.14 0.20 -14.19
N ASP A 9 11.43 0.96 -13.39
CA ASP A 9 11.95 1.62 -12.18
C ASP A 9 10.85 1.72 -11.13
N ALA A 10 11.26 1.82 -9.87
CA ALA A 10 10.35 1.91 -8.73
C ALA A 10 11.05 2.61 -7.56
N ILE A 11 10.36 3.56 -6.92
CA ILE A 11 10.89 4.36 -5.81
C ILE A 11 9.75 4.78 -4.88
N ARG A 12 10.05 5.04 -3.61
CA ARG A 12 9.09 5.52 -2.61
C ARG A 12 9.70 6.59 -1.70
N THR A 13 8.87 7.36 -1.05
CA THR A 13 9.28 8.17 0.10
C THR A 13 9.52 7.27 1.32
N PRO A 14 10.20 7.78 2.37
CA PRO A 14 10.05 7.20 3.70
C PRO A 14 8.58 7.14 4.11
N ILE A 15 8.23 6.23 5.00
CA ILE A 15 6.92 6.18 5.63
C ILE A 15 6.98 6.96 6.96
N GLY A 16 6.23 8.08 7.02
CA GLY A 16 6.05 8.87 8.22
C GLY A 16 5.02 8.26 9.16
N ARG A 17 5.18 8.43 10.47
CA ARG A 17 4.13 8.12 11.43
C ARG A 17 3.11 9.25 11.50
N PHE A 18 1.92 8.96 12.00
CA PHE A 18 0.89 9.98 12.24
C PHE A 18 1.43 11.12 13.12
N GLY A 19 1.26 12.35 12.63
CA GLY A 19 1.77 13.54 13.31
C GLY A 19 3.30 13.63 13.37
N GLY A 20 4.02 12.81 12.58
CA GLY A 20 5.49 12.74 12.58
C GLY A 20 6.16 13.66 11.57
N ALA A 21 7.33 13.23 11.08
CA ALA A 21 8.21 14.05 10.26
C ALA A 21 7.59 14.51 8.93
N LEU A 22 6.68 13.71 8.33
CA LEU A 22 6.00 14.03 7.08
C LEU A 22 4.66 14.77 7.27
N ALA A 23 4.18 14.95 8.50
CA ALA A 23 2.87 15.56 8.77
C ALA A 23 2.73 17.00 8.25
N GLY A 24 3.83 17.71 8.06
CA GLY A 24 3.86 19.07 7.50
C GLY A 24 3.83 19.12 5.98
N VAL A 25 4.00 17.97 5.28
CA VAL A 25 4.05 17.90 3.83
C VAL A 25 2.65 17.66 3.27
N ARG A 26 2.22 18.48 2.32
CA ARG A 26 0.92 18.32 1.63
C ARG A 26 0.89 16.99 0.86
N ALA A 27 -0.26 16.38 0.74
CA ALA A 27 -0.42 15.11 0.04
C ALA A 27 -0.01 15.18 -1.45
N ASP A 28 -0.36 16.27 -2.13
CA ASP A 28 -0.02 16.53 -3.53
C ASP A 28 1.49 16.77 -3.73
N ASP A 29 2.15 17.49 -2.82
CA ASP A 29 3.61 17.67 -2.82
C ASP A 29 4.33 16.36 -2.51
N LEU A 30 3.85 15.58 -1.55
CA LEU A 30 4.42 14.28 -1.19
C LEU A 30 4.35 13.29 -2.37
N ALA A 31 3.22 13.29 -3.10
CA ALA A 31 3.02 12.48 -4.30
C ALA A 31 3.99 12.87 -5.45
N ALA A 32 4.39 14.13 -5.53
CA ALA A 32 5.33 14.61 -6.54
C ALA A 32 6.77 14.14 -6.29
N VAL A 33 7.15 13.80 -5.04
CA VAL A 33 8.53 13.42 -4.69
C VAL A 33 9.01 12.19 -5.46
N PRO A 34 8.31 11.03 -5.42
CA PRO A 34 8.75 9.86 -6.17
C PRO A 34 8.70 10.06 -7.69
N LEU A 35 7.79 10.90 -8.21
CA LEU A 35 7.74 11.26 -9.63
C LEU A 35 8.99 12.01 -10.06
N LYS A 36 9.43 13.03 -9.28
CA LYS A 36 10.68 13.77 -9.54
C LYS A 36 11.88 12.83 -9.54
N ALA A 37 11.95 11.92 -8.57
CA ALA A 37 13.02 10.94 -8.49
C ALA A 37 13.05 10.02 -9.73
N LEU A 38 11.90 9.57 -10.24
CA LEU A 38 11.85 8.77 -11.47
C LEU A 38 12.36 9.57 -12.69
N ILE A 39 12.00 10.86 -12.78
CA ILE A 39 12.48 11.74 -13.85
C ILE A 39 14.00 11.85 -13.81
N GLU A 40 14.57 12.13 -12.66
CA GLU A 40 16.01 12.29 -12.47
C GLU A 40 16.79 11.01 -12.75
N ARG A 41 16.25 9.85 -12.36
CA ARG A 41 16.87 8.54 -12.53
C ARG A 41 16.82 8.01 -13.96
N ASN A 42 15.88 8.49 -14.77
CA ASN A 42 15.64 7.99 -16.13
C ASN A 42 15.74 9.10 -17.19
N PRO A 43 16.93 9.71 -17.38
CA PRO A 43 17.12 10.88 -18.25
C PRO A 43 16.94 10.59 -19.73
N THR A 44 16.90 9.31 -20.14
CA THR A 44 16.67 8.90 -21.55
C THR A 44 15.21 8.85 -21.92
N VAL A 45 14.30 8.88 -20.93
CA VAL A 45 12.86 8.82 -21.18
C VAL A 45 12.37 10.13 -21.80
N GLN A 46 11.66 10.02 -22.90
CA GLN A 46 10.91 11.13 -23.47
C GLN A 46 9.61 11.28 -22.69
N TRP A 47 9.62 12.13 -21.69
CA TRP A 47 8.53 12.25 -20.71
C TRP A 47 7.22 12.73 -21.33
N ASP A 48 7.25 13.48 -22.43
CA ASP A 48 6.09 13.90 -23.21
C ASP A 48 5.34 12.74 -23.90
N GLN A 49 5.91 11.54 -23.85
CA GLN A 49 5.36 10.30 -24.40
C GLN A 49 4.81 9.34 -23.34
N VAL A 50 4.74 9.78 -22.10
CA VAL A 50 4.00 9.04 -21.07
C VAL A 50 2.52 9.17 -21.35
N ASP A 51 1.84 8.03 -21.52
CA ASP A 51 0.41 7.99 -21.86
C ASP A 51 -0.46 8.47 -20.71
N GLU A 52 -0.18 8.03 -19.47
CA GLU A 52 -0.96 8.42 -18.30
C GLU A 52 -0.23 8.16 -16.98
N VAL A 53 -0.59 8.92 -15.94
CA VAL A 53 -0.19 8.70 -14.56
C VAL A 53 -1.38 8.18 -13.74
N PHE A 54 -1.26 6.96 -13.20
CA PHE A 54 -2.25 6.31 -12.34
C PHE A 54 -1.81 6.37 -10.89
N PHE A 55 -2.53 7.08 -10.03
CA PHE A 55 -2.19 7.14 -8.60
C PHE A 55 -3.34 6.68 -7.73
N GLY A 56 -3.04 5.80 -6.78
CA GLY A 56 -3.95 5.41 -5.71
C GLY A 56 -4.00 6.46 -4.61
N CYS A 57 -5.20 6.81 -4.17
CA CYS A 57 -5.43 7.62 -2.97
C CYS A 57 -6.80 7.29 -2.38
N ALA A 58 -6.85 6.99 -1.09
CA ALA A 58 -8.08 6.54 -0.45
C ALA A 58 -8.93 7.69 0.08
N ASN A 59 -8.33 8.73 0.65
CA ASN A 59 -9.06 9.81 1.32
C ASN A 59 -9.75 10.75 0.32
N GLN A 60 -9.02 11.50 -0.46
CA GLN A 60 -9.49 12.47 -1.44
C GLN A 60 -10.41 13.59 -0.88
N ALA A 61 -10.42 13.79 0.43
CA ALA A 61 -11.27 14.80 1.10
C ALA A 61 -10.53 16.12 1.37
N GLY A 62 -9.21 16.10 1.38
CA GLY A 62 -8.35 17.24 1.71
C GLY A 62 -7.56 17.78 0.52
N GLU A 63 -6.27 17.92 0.72
CA GLU A 63 -5.31 18.41 -0.29
C GLU A 63 -5.09 17.43 -1.45
N ASP A 64 -5.52 16.20 -1.26
CA ASP A 64 -5.58 15.08 -2.19
C ASP A 64 -6.85 15.07 -3.08
N ASN A 65 -7.71 16.07 -2.96
CA ASN A 65 -8.89 16.22 -3.82
C ASN A 65 -8.51 16.65 -5.25
N ARG A 66 -9.51 16.71 -6.15
CA ARG A 66 -9.38 17.19 -7.54
C ARG A 66 -8.31 16.45 -8.35
N ASN A 67 -8.21 15.12 -8.17
CA ASN A 67 -7.29 14.27 -8.91
C ASN A 67 -5.81 14.52 -8.52
N VAL A 68 -5.42 13.95 -7.38
CA VAL A 68 -4.05 14.08 -6.86
C VAL A 68 -2.98 13.56 -7.83
N ALA A 69 -3.30 12.56 -8.67
CA ALA A 69 -2.40 12.07 -9.71
C ALA A 69 -2.02 13.20 -10.69
N ARG A 70 -3.04 13.92 -11.19
CA ARG A 70 -2.82 15.04 -12.10
C ARG A 70 -2.08 16.21 -11.43
N MET A 71 -2.41 16.52 -10.19
CA MET A 71 -1.72 17.57 -9.44
C MET A 71 -0.24 17.20 -9.21
N ALA A 72 0.02 15.96 -8.78
CA ALA A 72 1.37 15.48 -8.50
C ALA A 72 2.28 15.50 -9.72
N LEU A 73 1.78 15.05 -10.89
CA LEU A 73 2.59 15.05 -12.11
C LEU A 73 2.97 16.47 -12.57
N LEU A 74 2.06 17.44 -12.43
CA LEU A 74 2.34 18.85 -12.72
C LEU A 74 3.35 19.44 -11.73
N LEU A 75 3.21 19.17 -10.44
CA LEU A 75 4.14 19.57 -9.38
C LEU A 75 5.52 18.90 -9.53
N ALA A 76 5.57 17.72 -10.15
CA ALA A 76 6.82 17.04 -10.48
C ALA A 76 7.52 17.64 -11.70
N GLY A 77 6.86 18.48 -12.48
CA GLY A 77 7.39 19.09 -13.70
C GLY A 77 7.23 18.24 -14.96
N LEU A 78 6.35 17.23 -14.92
CA LEU A 78 5.98 16.48 -16.12
C LEU A 78 5.15 17.36 -17.08
N PRO A 79 5.20 17.10 -18.40
CA PRO A 79 4.47 17.88 -19.39
C PRO A 79 2.96 17.96 -19.13
N GLU A 80 2.37 19.12 -19.41
CA GLU A 80 0.92 19.35 -19.27
C GLU A 80 0.06 18.49 -20.22
N SER A 81 0.66 17.92 -21.24
CA SER A 81 0.00 16.98 -22.15
C SER A 81 -0.34 15.63 -21.52
N ILE A 82 0.37 15.24 -20.45
CA ILE A 82 0.17 13.94 -19.80
C ILE A 82 -1.09 13.97 -18.93
N PRO A 83 -2.09 13.14 -19.18
CA PRO A 83 -3.23 13.01 -18.29
C PRO A 83 -2.87 12.26 -16.99
N GLY A 84 -3.77 12.31 -16.01
CA GLY A 84 -3.61 11.57 -14.79
C GLY A 84 -4.96 11.18 -14.21
N VAL A 85 -5.04 10.03 -13.57
CA VAL A 85 -6.24 9.54 -12.91
C VAL A 85 -5.97 9.06 -11.49
N THR A 86 -6.83 9.46 -10.57
CA THR A 86 -6.78 8.98 -9.18
C THR A 86 -7.74 7.81 -9.00
N LEU A 87 -7.22 6.70 -8.48
CA LEU A 87 -7.96 5.47 -8.24
C LEU A 87 -8.21 5.28 -6.74
N ASN A 88 -9.38 4.80 -6.39
CA ASN A 88 -9.72 4.46 -5.02
C ASN A 88 -10.22 3.02 -4.90
N ARG A 89 -9.40 2.16 -4.34
CA ARG A 89 -9.74 0.85 -3.79
C ARG A 89 -9.25 0.78 -2.35
N LEU A 90 -9.48 1.84 -1.57
CA LEU A 90 -9.02 1.97 -0.18
C LEU A 90 -7.54 1.57 -0.04
N CYS A 91 -7.22 0.63 0.86
CA CYS A 91 -5.85 0.17 1.12
C CYS A 91 -5.09 -0.30 -0.13
N ALA A 92 -5.77 -0.86 -1.13
CA ALA A 92 -5.13 -1.40 -2.33
C ALA A 92 -5.08 -0.42 -3.52
N SER A 93 -5.39 0.86 -3.32
CA SER A 93 -5.46 1.85 -4.41
C SER A 93 -4.17 1.91 -5.23
N GLY A 94 -3.00 1.88 -4.61
CA GLY A 94 -1.72 1.89 -5.30
C GLY A 94 -1.43 0.62 -6.11
N MET A 95 -1.82 -0.56 -5.59
CA MET A 95 -1.69 -1.80 -6.36
C MET A 95 -2.68 -1.85 -7.53
N ASP A 96 -3.90 -1.33 -7.35
CA ASP A 96 -4.89 -1.26 -8.43
C ASP A 96 -4.48 -0.25 -9.52
N ALA A 97 -3.75 0.81 -9.15
CA ALA A 97 -3.12 1.72 -10.10
C ALA A 97 -2.10 0.98 -11.00
N ILE A 98 -1.22 0.17 -10.42
CA ILE A 98 -0.28 -0.68 -11.16
C ILE A 98 -1.03 -1.67 -12.06
N GLY A 99 -2.05 -2.32 -11.54
CA GLY A 99 -2.86 -3.27 -12.31
C GLY A 99 -3.68 -2.62 -13.42
N THR A 100 -4.07 -1.36 -13.27
CA THR A 100 -4.78 -0.60 -14.31
C THR A 100 -3.82 -0.22 -15.43
N ALA A 101 -2.64 0.32 -15.12
CA ALA A 101 -1.58 0.56 -16.08
C ALA A 101 -1.16 -0.72 -16.82
N PHE A 102 -0.97 -1.83 -16.07
CA PHE A 102 -0.70 -3.14 -16.66
C PHE A 102 -1.76 -3.55 -17.70
N ARG A 103 -3.04 -3.43 -17.38
CA ARG A 103 -4.13 -3.81 -18.30
C ARG A 103 -4.15 -2.93 -19.54
N ALA A 104 -3.96 -1.63 -19.40
CA ALA A 104 -3.94 -0.68 -20.52
C ALA A 104 -2.75 -0.93 -21.46
N ILE A 105 -1.56 -1.20 -20.92
CA ILE A 105 -0.39 -1.53 -21.74
C ILE A 105 -0.54 -2.94 -22.37
N ALA A 106 -0.99 -3.93 -21.62
CA ALA A 106 -1.16 -5.31 -22.12
C ALA A 106 -2.23 -5.42 -23.21
N SER A 107 -3.26 -4.55 -23.19
CA SER A 107 -4.27 -4.47 -24.25
C SER A 107 -3.76 -3.76 -25.51
N GLY A 108 -2.67 -3.01 -25.41
CA GLY A 108 -2.11 -2.19 -26.50
C GLY A 108 -2.73 -0.80 -26.62
N GLU A 109 -3.46 -0.35 -25.62
CA GLU A 109 -4.01 1.02 -25.53
C GLU A 109 -2.92 2.03 -25.17
N MET A 110 -1.93 1.60 -24.38
CA MET A 110 -0.81 2.42 -23.92
C MET A 110 0.52 1.71 -24.10
N GLU A 111 1.61 2.45 -24.09
CA GLU A 111 2.98 1.94 -24.20
C GLU A 111 3.82 2.23 -22.96
N LEU A 112 3.63 3.41 -22.34
CA LEU A 112 4.41 3.89 -21.20
C LEU A 112 3.51 4.60 -20.19
N ALA A 113 3.49 4.12 -18.96
CA ALA A 113 2.70 4.68 -17.89
C ALA A 113 3.50 4.80 -16.58
N ILE A 114 3.11 5.73 -15.72
CA ILE A 114 3.56 5.77 -14.33
C ILE A 114 2.40 5.34 -13.45
N ALA A 115 2.65 4.42 -12.52
CA ALA A 115 1.65 3.98 -11.56
C ALA A 115 2.20 4.04 -10.13
N GLY A 116 1.34 4.36 -9.18
CA GLY A 116 1.78 4.46 -7.79
C GLY A 116 0.64 4.83 -6.86
N GLY A 117 0.97 5.58 -5.82
CA GLY A 117 -0.04 6.10 -4.92
C GLY A 117 0.53 6.92 -3.77
N VAL A 118 -0.36 7.61 -3.09
CA VAL A 118 -0.06 8.49 -1.96
C VAL A 118 -1.14 8.39 -0.91
N GLU A 119 -0.76 8.55 0.33
CA GLU A 119 -1.67 8.86 1.42
C GLU A 119 -0.98 9.76 2.42
N SER A 120 -1.64 10.84 2.85
CA SER A 120 -1.26 11.61 4.00
C SER A 120 -2.38 11.54 5.04
N MET A 121 -2.28 10.54 5.92
CA MET A 121 -3.30 10.33 6.94
C MET A 121 -3.19 11.37 8.06
N SER A 122 -1.99 11.95 8.27
CA SER A 122 -1.79 13.06 9.21
C SER A 122 -2.54 14.34 8.81
N ARG A 123 -2.75 14.55 7.50
CA ARG A 123 -3.42 15.74 6.96
C ARG A 123 -4.84 15.49 6.51
N ALA A 124 -5.38 14.31 6.80
CA ALA A 124 -6.77 13.99 6.55
C ALA A 124 -7.68 15.01 7.28
N PRO A 125 -8.56 15.73 6.57
CA PRO A 125 -9.31 16.82 7.16
C PRO A 125 -10.51 16.34 7.96
N PHE A 126 -11.01 17.21 8.82
CA PHE A 126 -12.38 17.09 9.31
C PHE A 126 -13.34 17.55 8.23
N VAL A 127 -14.46 16.85 8.09
CA VAL A 127 -15.53 17.16 7.13
C VAL A 127 -16.88 17.26 7.83
N MET A 128 -17.75 18.08 7.26
CA MET A 128 -19.09 18.31 7.78
C MET A 128 -20.10 18.22 6.64
N GLY A 129 -21.15 17.44 6.82
CA GLY A 129 -22.30 17.40 5.88
C GLY A 129 -23.05 18.72 5.87
N LYS A 130 -23.74 18.99 4.75
CA LYS A 130 -24.67 20.12 4.71
C LYS A 130 -25.90 19.83 5.58
N ALA A 131 -26.48 20.89 6.14
CA ALA A 131 -27.72 20.78 6.86
C ALA A 131 -28.86 20.30 5.96
N GLU A 132 -29.66 19.33 6.44
CA GLU A 132 -30.80 18.78 5.70
C GLU A 132 -32.04 19.68 5.78
N SER A 133 -32.07 20.60 6.73
CA SER A 133 -33.17 21.55 6.91
C SER A 133 -32.65 22.92 7.28
N GLY A 134 -33.48 23.96 7.02
CA GLY A 134 -33.22 25.34 7.48
C GLY A 134 -33.15 25.37 9.02
N TYR A 135 -32.26 26.22 9.55
CA TYR A 135 -32.06 26.40 11.00
C TYR A 135 -31.69 25.11 11.77
N SER A 136 -31.10 24.11 11.07
CA SER A 136 -30.62 22.87 11.70
C SER A 136 -29.65 23.17 12.84
N ARG A 137 -29.82 22.45 13.95
CA ARG A 137 -28.92 22.51 15.13
C ARG A 137 -28.06 21.26 15.25
N ASN A 138 -28.20 20.29 14.33
CA ASN A 138 -27.52 19.01 14.32
C ASN A 138 -26.38 19.05 13.33
N MET A 139 -25.25 19.64 13.73
CA MET A 139 -24.03 19.58 12.94
C MET A 139 -23.12 18.51 13.53
N LYS A 140 -22.58 17.64 12.68
CA LYS A 140 -21.60 16.61 13.04
C LYS A 140 -20.32 16.84 12.26
N LEU A 141 -19.20 16.90 12.97
CA LEU A 141 -17.87 16.95 12.40
C LEU A 141 -17.32 15.52 12.37
N GLU A 142 -16.88 15.08 11.19
CA GLU A 142 -16.36 13.74 10.97
C GLU A 142 -14.85 13.81 10.69
N ASP A 143 -14.04 13.02 11.42
CA ASP A 143 -12.62 12.82 11.12
C ASP A 143 -12.46 11.87 9.96
N THR A 144 -11.68 12.25 8.92
CA THR A 144 -11.47 11.44 7.74
C THR A 144 -10.16 10.65 7.76
N THR A 145 -9.42 10.69 8.87
CA THR A 145 -8.13 9.99 9.01
C THR A 145 -8.27 8.49 8.76
N ILE A 146 -9.26 7.86 9.39
CA ILE A 146 -9.54 6.42 9.27
C ILE A 146 -11.00 6.13 9.63
N GLY A 147 -11.54 5.05 9.08
CA GLY A 147 -12.86 4.57 9.47
C GLY A 147 -14.01 5.18 8.66
N TRP A 148 -15.21 4.97 9.17
CA TRP A 148 -16.46 5.34 8.53
C TRP A 148 -16.85 6.79 8.78
N ARG A 149 -17.35 7.46 7.74
CA ARG A 149 -17.97 8.79 7.79
C ARG A 149 -19.18 8.83 6.86
N PHE A 150 -20.17 9.66 7.15
CA PHE A 150 -21.41 9.76 6.38
C PHE A 150 -22.08 8.40 6.14
N ILE A 151 -22.22 7.62 7.22
CA ILE A 151 -22.67 6.22 7.17
C ILE A 151 -24.05 6.13 6.53
N ASN A 152 -24.17 5.35 5.44
CA ASN A 152 -25.43 5.00 4.83
C ASN A 152 -26.22 4.04 5.76
N PRO A 153 -27.45 4.39 6.18
CA PRO A 153 -28.26 3.57 7.11
C PRO A 153 -28.53 2.15 6.59
N LEU A 154 -28.76 2.02 5.27
CA LEU A 154 -29.01 0.72 4.64
C LEU A 154 -27.76 -0.15 4.64
N MET A 155 -26.59 0.44 4.32
CA MET A 155 -25.29 -0.25 4.43
C MET A 155 -25.05 -0.75 5.85
N LYS A 156 -25.30 0.10 6.86
CA LYS A 156 -25.17 -0.27 8.27
C LYS A 156 -26.08 -1.42 8.67
N SER A 157 -27.33 -1.42 8.22
CA SER A 157 -28.31 -2.45 8.58
C SER A 157 -28.04 -3.80 7.90
N GLN A 158 -27.50 -3.79 6.67
CA GLN A 158 -27.28 -5.02 5.89
C GLN A 158 -25.92 -5.66 6.13
N TYR A 159 -24.87 -4.87 6.29
CA TYR A 159 -23.48 -5.35 6.30
C TYR A 159 -22.68 -4.94 7.53
N GLY A 160 -23.23 -4.07 8.38
CA GLY A 160 -22.48 -3.49 9.48
C GLY A 160 -21.54 -2.37 9.02
N VAL A 161 -20.92 -1.71 10.01
CA VAL A 161 -19.92 -0.67 9.80
C VAL A 161 -18.80 -0.82 10.84
N ASP A 162 -18.35 -2.05 11.02
CA ASP A 162 -17.29 -2.37 11.97
C ASP A 162 -16.06 -1.52 11.68
N SER A 163 -15.42 -1.02 12.71
CA SER A 163 -14.12 -0.37 12.61
C SER A 163 -13.06 -1.37 12.15
N MET A 164 -11.93 -0.90 11.66
CA MET A 164 -10.86 -1.79 11.19
C MET A 164 -10.37 -2.75 12.28
N PRO A 165 -10.13 -2.30 13.55
CA PRO A 165 -9.80 -3.23 14.64
C PRO A 165 -10.89 -4.27 14.94
N GLU A 166 -12.19 -3.89 14.86
CA GLU A 166 -13.30 -4.85 15.04
C GLU A 166 -13.30 -5.92 13.94
N THR A 167 -13.06 -5.54 12.67
CA THR A 167 -12.93 -6.53 11.59
C THR A 167 -11.77 -7.49 11.81
N ALA A 168 -10.68 -7.03 12.40
CA ALA A 168 -9.52 -7.87 12.71
C ALA A 168 -9.77 -8.83 13.89
N ASP A 169 -10.52 -8.40 14.91
CA ASP A 169 -11.00 -9.28 15.97
C ASP A 169 -12.01 -10.31 15.42
N ASN A 170 -12.89 -9.92 14.51
CA ASN A 170 -13.79 -10.87 13.84
C ASN A 170 -13.01 -11.96 13.09
N VAL A 171 -11.92 -11.61 12.41
CA VAL A 171 -11.02 -12.57 11.76
C VAL A 171 -10.32 -13.46 12.80
N ALA A 172 -9.84 -12.88 13.91
CA ALA A 172 -9.22 -13.66 14.98
C ALA A 172 -10.18 -14.69 15.56
N ASP A 173 -11.44 -14.30 15.79
CA ASP A 173 -12.49 -15.17 16.35
C ASP A 173 -12.89 -16.27 15.35
N ASP A 174 -13.17 -15.94 14.09
CA ASP A 174 -13.64 -16.87 13.07
C ASP A 174 -12.54 -17.88 12.66
N TYR A 175 -11.28 -17.43 12.53
CA TYR A 175 -10.14 -18.22 12.09
C TYR A 175 -9.26 -18.74 13.24
N LYS A 176 -9.68 -18.55 14.49
CA LYS A 176 -9.01 -19.07 15.70
C LYS A 176 -7.56 -18.63 15.83
N VAL A 177 -7.29 -17.35 15.54
CA VAL A 177 -5.95 -16.77 15.68
C VAL A 177 -5.78 -16.23 17.09
N SER A 178 -4.91 -16.87 17.87
CA SER A 178 -4.69 -16.48 19.27
C SER A 178 -3.96 -15.13 19.41
N ARG A 179 -4.14 -14.47 20.55
CA ARG A 179 -3.38 -13.25 20.90
C ARG A 179 -1.87 -13.52 20.92
N ALA A 180 -1.44 -14.67 21.39
CA ALA A 180 -0.03 -15.04 21.46
C ALA A 180 0.59 -15.17 20.06
N ASP A 181 -0.13 -15.79 19.11
CA ASP A 181 0.32 -15.88 17.72
C ASP A 181 0.44 -14.48 17.08
N GLN A 182 -0.55 -13.59 17.33
CA GLN A 182 -0.56 -12.23 16.82
C GLN A 182 0.65 -11.42 17.33
N ASP A 183 0.94 -11.48 18.62
CA ASP A 183 2.06 -10.77 19.21
C ASP A 183 3.40 -11.34 18.71
N ALA A 184 3.53 -12.67 18.56
CA ALA A 184 4.71 -13.30 17.98
C ALA A 184 4.94 -12.89 16.51
N PHE A 185 3.87 -12.81 15.71
CA PHE A 185 3.92 -12.33 14.33
C PHE A 185 4.40 -10.86 14.28
N ALA A 186 3.87 -10.01 15.14
CA ALA A 186 4.25 -8.60 15.21
C ALA A 186 5.72 -8.40 15.60
N VAL A 187 6.23 -9.17 16.58
CA VAL A 187 7.66 -9.15 16.95
C VAL A 187 8.53 -9.53 15.76
N ARG A 188 8.16 -10.60 15.02
CA ARG A 188 8.92 -11.02 13.83
C ARG A 188 8.95 -9.93 12.75
N SER A 189 7.82 -9.25 12.51
CA SER A 189 7.76 -8.12 11.56
C SER A 189 8.73 -7.01 11.95
N GLN A 190 8.75 -6.61 13.23
CA GLN A 190 9.68 -5.59 13.74
C GLN A 190 11.14 -6.02 13.62
N GLN A 191 11.46 -7.25 13.96
CA GLN A 191 12.83 -7.80 13.88
C GLN A 191 13.34 -7.85 12.43
N LYS A 192 12.50 -8.33 11.49
CA LYS A 192 12.83 -8.37 10.06
C LYS A 192 13.07 -6.96 9.51
N ALA A 193 12.20 -6.00 9.84
CA ALA A 193 12.35 -4.62 9.39
C ALA A 193 13.59 -3.94 9.99
N ALA A 194 13.89 -4.18 11.26
CA ALA A 194 15.11 -3.67 11.90
C ALA A 194 16.37 -4.23 11.25
N ALA A 195 16.41 -5.53 10.95
CA ALA A 195 17.52 -6.16 10.26
C ALA A 195 17.69 -5.62 8.83
N ALA A 196 16.61 -5.46 8.07
CA ALA A 196 16.60 -4.90 6.73
C ALA A 196 17.09 -3.44 6.72
N GLN A 197 16.62 -2.62 7.67
CA GLN A 197 17.08 -1.24 7.81
C GLN A 197 18.58 -1.16 8.16
N ALA A 198 19.06 -2.00 9.08
CA ALA A 198 20.47 -2.06 9.44
C ALA A 198 21.36 -2.52 8.28
N ALA A 199 20.86 -3.42 7.44
CA ALA A 199 21.54 -3.89 6.22
C ALA A 199 21.47 -2.88 5.04
N GLY A 200 20.77 -1.75 5.20
CA GLY A 200 20.63 -0.74 4.14
C GLY A 200 19.65 -1.10 3.03
N PHE A 201 18.83 -2.15 3.21
CA PHE A 201 17.88 -2.60 2.18
C PHE A 201 16.94 -1.48 1.71
N PHE A 202 16.34 -0.74 2.64
CA PHE A 202 15.40 0.32 2.31
C PHE A 202 16.04 1.55 1.68
N ALA A 203 17.35 1.76 1.83
CA ALA A 203 18.03 2.92 1.25
C ALA A 203 17.99 2.90 -0.30
N GLU A 204 17.85 1.73 -0.91
CA GLU A 204 17.76 1.59 -2.37
C GLU A 204 16.35 1.88 -2.94
N GLU A 205 15.33 1.80 -2.10
CA GLU A 205 13.95 2.06 -2.51
C GLU A 205 13.40 3.40 -2.01
N ILE A 206 14.14 4.13 -1.17
CA ILE A 206 13.71 5.39 -0.57
C ILE A 206 14.38 6.58 -1.26
N VAL A 207 13.55 7.53 -1.72
CA VAL A 207 13.99 8.89 -2.04
C VAL A 207 13.75 9.80 -0.84
N PRO A 208 14.75 10.56 -0.36
CA PRO A 208 14.58 11.47 0.76
C PRO A 208 13.55 12.56 0.48
N VAL A 209 12.75 12.90 1.48
CA VAL A 209 11.83 14.05 1.44
C VAL A 209 12.52 15.25 2.09
N ARG A 210 12.71 16.32 1.32
CA ARG A 210 13.33 17.57 1.77
C ARG A 210 12.25 18.59 2.14
N ILE A 211 12.27 19.03 3.39
CA ILE A 211 11.26 19.94 3.94
C ILE A 211 11.94 21.27 4.27
N ALA A 212 11.67 22.30 3.48
CA ALA A 212 12.23 23.63 3.68
C ALA A 212 11.57 24.35 4.87
N HIS A 213 12.36 25.04 5.67
CA HIS A 213 11.94 25.90 6.77
C HIS A 213 12.60 27.27 6.68
N LYS A 214 12.12 28.23 7.52
CA LYS A 214 12.72 29.56 7.60
C LYS A 214 14.21 29.55 7.98
N LYS A 215 14.70 28.50 8.67
CA LYS A 215 16.06 28.39 9.18
C LYS A 215 16.91 27.31 8.52
N GLY A 216 16.44 26.71 7.41
CA GLY A 216 17.15 25.62 6.72
C GLY A 216 16.21 24.56 6.18
N GLU A 217 16.70 23.33 6.13
CA GLU A 217 15.98 22.18 5.58
C GLU A 217 16.06 21.00 6.56
N THR A 218 14.97 20.25 6.67
CA THR A 218 14.96 18.90 7.28
C THR A 218 14.90 17.86 6.18
N VAL A 219 15.78 16.86 6.24
CA VAL A 219 15.79 15.73 5.32
C VAL A 219 15.24 14.51 6.06
N VAL A 220 14.14 13.94 5.54
CA VAL A 220 13.54 12.69 6.04
C VAL A 220 13.93 11.58 5.07
N GLU A 221 14.69 10.59 5.52
CA GLU A 221 15.31 9.55 4.67
C GLU A 221 15.10 8.13 5.20
N ARG A 222 14.37 7.96 6.30
CA ARG A 222 14.12 6.66 6.94
C ARG A 222 12.66 6.50 7.33
N ASP A 223 12.18 5.26 7.28
CA ASP A 223 10.87 4.91 7.81
C ASP A 223 10.81 5.18 9.31
N GLU A 224 9.78 5.93 9.75
CA GLU A 224 9.69 6.47 11.10
C GLU A 224 8.90 5.57 12.05
N HIS A 225 8.13 4.62 11.51
CA HIS A 225 7.20 3.80 12.30
C HIS A 225 7.88 2.64 13.04
N LEU A 226 9.02 2.16 12.56
CA LEU A 226 9.78 1.04 13.09
C LEU A 226 10.10 1.19 14.58
N ARG A 227 9.90 0.11 15.33
CA ARG A 227 10.21 -0.03 16.76
C ARG A 227 11.13 -1.23 16.99
N PRO A 228 12.45 -1.08 16.78
CA PRO A 228 13.41 -2.20 16.79
C PRO A 228 13.52 -2.90 18.15
N ASP A 229 13.19 -2.19 19.24
CA ASP A 229 13.27 -2.72 20.61
C ASP A 229 11.99 -3.46 21.06
N THR A 230 11.08 -3.77 20.12
CA THR A 230 9.83 -4.48 20.43
C THR A 230 10.12 -5.90 20.92
N THR A 231 9.60 -6.24 22.10
CA THR A 231 9.69 -7.58 22.68
C THR A 231 8.31 -8.21 22.88
N LEU A 232 8.26 -9.53 22.90
CA LEU A 232 7.03 -10.25 23.16
C LEU A 232 6.44 -9.88 24.54
N GLU A 233 7.32 -9.75 25.56
CA GLU A 233 6.91 -9.31 26.91
C GLU A 233 6.25 -7.92 26.92
N ALA A 234 6.77 -6.99 26.12
CA ALA A 234 6.18 -5.65 25.99
C ALA A 234 4.80 -5.70 25.33
N LEU A 235 4.65 -6.52 24.27
CA LEU A 235 3.38 -6.66 23.56
C LEU A 235 2.28 -7.32 24.41
N THR A 236 2.60 -8.34 25.20
CA THR A 236 1.63 -9.02 26.07
C THR A 236 0.99 -8.09 27.11
N LYS A 237 1.68 -7.01 27.50
CA LYS A 237 1.17 -5.99 28.44
C LYS A 237 0.20 -4.99 27.79
N LEU A 238 0.11 -4.94 26.46
CA LEU A 238 -0.78 -4.02 25.78
C LEU A 238 -2.24 -4.43 25.91
N LYS A 239 -3.09 -3.47 26.23
CA LYS A 239 -4.54 -3.67 26.32
C LYS A 239 -5.14 -3.79 24.91
N PRO A 240 -6.07 -4.72 24.68
CA PRO A 240 -6.84 -4.76 23.45
C PRO A 240 -7.65 -3.48 23.24
N VAL A 241 -7.77 -3.03 21.99
CA VAL A 241 -8.43 -1.77 21.65
C VAL A 241 -9.97 -1.85 21.72
N ASN A 242 -10.54 -3.05 21.52
CA ASN A 242 -11.99 -3.28 21.47
C ASN A 242 -12.56 -3.92 22.74
N GLY A 243 -11.79 -3.93 23.84
CA GLY A 243 -12.21 -4.49 25.12
C GLY A 243 -11.40 -5.69 25.60
N PRO A 244 -11.56 -6.10 26.87
CA PRO A 244 -10.66 -7.04 27.54
C PRO A 244 -10.65 -8.45 26.94
N ASP A 245 -11.77 -8.87 26.31
CA ASP A 245 -11.93 -10.20 25.71
C ASP A 245 -11.49 -10.25 24.24
N LYS A 246 -10.89 -9.17 23.71
CA LYS A 246 -10.41 -9.04 22.35
C LYS A 246 -8.89 -9.18 22.25
N THR A 247 -8.38 -9.25 21.03
CA THR A 247 -6.98 -9.61 20.79
C THR A 247 -6.16 -8.55 20.08
N VAL A 248 -6.81 -7.65 19.33
CA VAL A 248 -6.14 -6.59 18.58
C VAL A 248 -5.63 -5.48 19.51
N THR A 249 -4.36 -5.14 19.37
CA THR A 249 -3.69 -4.08 20.15
C THR A 249 -2.95 -3.13 19.22
N ALA A 250 -2.49 -2.01 19.76
CA ALA A 250 -1.61 -1.10 19.04
C ALA A 250 -0.24 -1.71 18.65
N GLY A 251 0.14 -2.84 19.23
CA GLY A 251 1.40 -3.52 18.96
C GLY A 251 1.31 -4.60 17.87
N ASN A 252 0.10 -5.11 17.56
CA ASN A 252 -0.13 -6.15 16.57
C ASN A 252 -1.02 -5.68 15.39
N ALA A 253 -1.13 -4.36 15.23
CA ALA A 253 -1.80 -3.67 14.13
C ALA A 253 -0.82 -2.76 13.40
N SER A 254 -1.07 -2.50 12.12
CA SER A 254 -0.36 -1.45 11.38
C SER A 254 -0.69 -0.05 11.90
N GLY A 255 0.17 0.91 11.61
CA GLY A 255 -0.03 2.30 11.98
C GLY A 255 -0.87 3.11 11.00
N VAL A 256 -1.21 4.32 11.42
CA VAL A 256 -1.72 5.42 10.60
C VAL A 256 -0.50 6.20 10.12
N ASN A 257 -0.32 6.34 8.80
CA ASN A 257 0.96 6.77 8.24
C ASN A 257 0.81 7.67 7.00
N ASP A 258 1.93 8.32 6.64
CA ASP A 258 2.08 9.18 5.47
C ASP A 258 3.13 8.60 4.52
N GLY A 259 2.90 8.66 3.21
CA GLY A 259 3.88 8.18 2.23
C GLY A 259 3.39 8.19 0.80
N ALA A 260 4.33 8.09 -0.14
CA ALA A 260 4.07 8.00 -1.58
C ALA A 260 5.05 7.04 -2.27
N ALA A 261 4.62 6.42 -3.36
CA ALA A 261 5.44 5.55 -4.20
C ALA A 261 5.06 5.69 -5.67
N ALA A 262 6.02 5.47 -6.57
CA ALA A 262 5.78 5.49 -8.01
C ALA A 262 6.66 4.46 -8.72
N LEU A 263 6.12 3.87 -9.80
CA LEU A 263 6.75 2.88 -10.66
C LEU A 263 6.55 3.27 -12.13
N ILE A 264 7.55 2.98 -12.96
CA ILE A 264 7.46 3.06 -14.43
C ILE A 264 7.03 1.70 -14.96
N LEU A 265 5.93 1.67 -15.71
CA LEU A 265 5.47 0.50 -16.47
C LEU A 265 5.58 0.77 -17.95
N ALA A 266 6.12 -0.20 -18.69
CA ALA A 266 6.37 -0.06 -20.12
C ALA A 266 6.11 -1.35 -20.89
N SER A 267 5.67 -1.23 -22.16
CA SER A 267 5.70 -2.32 -23.13
C SER A 267 7.14 -2.64 -23.55
N ALA A 268 7.36 -3.75 -24.23
CA ALA A 268 8.67 -4.08 -24.79
C ALA A 268 9.16 -3.04 -25.81
N GLU A 269 8.25 -2.46 -26.58
CA GLU A 269 8.51 -1.38 -27.53
C GLU A 269 8.97 -0.11 -26.82
N ALA A 270 8.27 0.31 -25.77
CA ALA A 270 8.62 1.49 -24.98
C ALA A 270 9.94 1.28 -24.23
N VAL A 271 10.20 0.09 -23.67
CA VAL A 271 11.49 -0.28 -23.06
C VAL A 271 12.64 0.00 -24.04
N LYS A 272 12.53 -0.50 -25.26
CA LYS A 272 13.55 -0.30 -26.30
C LYS A 272 13.66 1.16 -26.72
N LYS A 273 12.54 1.82 -26.96
CA LYS A 273 12.45 3.20 -27.45
C LYS A 273 13.08 4.21 -26.48
N HIS A 274 12.84 4.05 -25.20
CA HIS A 274 13.29 4.97 -24.14
C HIS A 274 14.59 4.52 -23.46
N GLY A 275 15.18 3.38 -23.88
CA GLY A 275 16.40 2.86 -23.26
C GLY A 275 16.21 2.45 -21.80
N LEU A 276 15.00 2.00 -21.44
CA LEU A 276 14.68 1.54 -20.09
C LEU A 276 15.27 0.16 -19.83
N THR A 277 15.55 -0.14 -18.57
CA THR A 277 15.97 -1.48 -18.14
C THR A 277 14.76 -2.21 -17.54
N PRO A 278 14.27 -3.29 -18.15
CA PRO A 278 13.19 -4.07 -17.55
C PRO A 278 13.73 -4.80 -16.31
N ARG A 279 13.08 -4.64 -15.16
CA ARG A 279 13.47 -5.25 -13.88
C ARG A 279 12.57 -6.46 -13.55
N ALA A 280 11.27 -6.32 -13.80
CA ALA A 280 10.33 -7.43 -13.68
C ALA A 280 9.21 -7.31 -14.69
N ARG A 281 8.64 -8.44 -15.08
CA ARG A 281 7.41 -8.56 -15.86
C ARG A 281 6.22 -8.69 -14.94
N VAL A 282 5.13 -7.96 -15.19
CA VAL A 282 3.86 -8.16 -14.48
C VAL A 282 3.16 -9.39 -15.08
N LEU A 283 2.92 -10.41 -14.27
CA LEU A 283 2.25 -11.65 -14.69
C LEU A 283 0.74 -11.51 -14.70
N GLY A 284 0.20 -10.74 -13.76
CA GLY A 284 -1.23 -10.51 -13.66
C GLY A 284 -1.66 -9.96 -12.31
N MET A 285 -2.95 -9.58 -12.24
CA MET A 285 -3.61 -9.11 -11.03
C MET A 285 -5.00 -9.72 -10.92
N ALA A 286 -5.44 -10.04 -9.71
CA ALA A 286 -6.80 -10.47 -9.42
C ALA A 286 -7.36 -9.78 -8.19
N SER A 287 -8.67 -9.54 -8.19
CA SER A 287 -9.42 -9.03 -7.06
C SER A 287 -10.57 -9.99 -6.70
N ALA A 288 -10.95 -9.98 -5.43
CA ALA A 288 -12.08 -10.75 -4.92
C ALA A 288 -12.83 -9.97 -3.83
N GLY A 289 -14.11 -10.25 -3.68
CA GLY A 289 -14.95 -9.75 -2.59
C GLY A 289 -15.14 -10.79 -1.49
N VAL A 290 -15.30 -10.34 -0.26
CA VAL A 290 -15.64 -11.14 0.93
C VAL A 290 -16.63 -10.35 1.80
N ALA A 291 -17.19 -10.97 2.82
CA ALA A 291 -18.04 -10.25 3.77
C ALA A 291 -17.30 -9.09 4.44
N PRO A 292 -17.88 -7.87 4.49
CA PRO A 292 -17.21 -6.68 5.06
C PRO A 292 -16.68 -6.88 6.48
N ARG A 293 -17.39 -7.61 7.34
CA ARG A 293 -17.01 -7.87 8.73
C ARG A 293 -15.71 -8.66 8.89
N VAL A 294 -15.31 -9.41 7.86
CA VAL A 294 -14.07 -10.20 7.81
C VAL A 294 -13.20 -9.79 6.61
N MET A 295 -13.15 -8.50 6.32
CA MET A 295 -12.42 -7.97 5.16
C MET A 295 -10.95 -8.46 5.10
N GLY A 296 -10.35 -8.75 6.25
CA GLY A 296 -8.97 -9.20 6.39
C GLY A 296 -8.65 -10.49 5.62
N ILE A 297 -9.66 -11.33 5.35
CA ILE A 297 -9.47 -12.59 4.61
C ILE A 297 -9.52 -12.41 3.08
N GLY A 298 -9.81 -11.22 2.59
CA GLY A 298 -9.90 -10.90 1.16
C GLY A 298 -8.71 -11.35 0.29
N PRO A 299 -7.45 -11.33 0.77
CA PRO A 299 -6.31 -11.88 0.04
C PRO A 299 -6.47 -13.32 -0.42
N VAL A 300 -7.11 -14.18 0.39
CA VAL A 300 -7.22 -15.62 0.10
C VAL A 300 -7.92 -15.89 -1.24
N PRO A 301 -9.17 -15.45 -1.47
CA PRO A 301 -9.82 -15.67 -2.76
C PRO A 301 -9.15 -14.87 -3.90
N ALA A 302 -8.51 -13.73 -3.62
CA ALA A 302 -7.78 -12.98 -4.64
C ALA A 302 -6.53 -13.73 -5.11
N VAL A 303 -5.73 -14.28 -4.19
CA VAL A 303 -4.55 -15.09 -4.50
C VAL A 303 -4.95 -16.37 -5.21
N ARG A 304 -5.94 -17.13 -4.71
CA ARG A 304 -6.44 -18.36 -5.36
C ARG A 304 -6.87 -18.10 -6.80
N LYS A 305 -7.62 -17.03 -7.05
CA LYS A 305 -8.03 -16.62 -8.41
C LYS A 305 -6.86 -16.24 -9.30
N LEU A 306 -5.83 -15.59 -8.75
CA LEU A 306 -4.63 -15.21 -9.50
C LEU A 306 -3.79 -16.45 -9.86
N THR A 307 -3.50 -17.30 -8.89
CA THR A 307 -2.68 -18.51 -9.06
C THR A 307 -3.34 -19.52 -10.02
N GLU A 308 -4.66 -19.72 -9.93
CA GLU A 308 -5.44 -20.51 -10.88
C GLU A 308 -5.28 -19.99 -12.32
N ARG A 309 -5.45 -18.66 -12.52
CA ARG A 309 -5.30 -18.04 -13.85
C ARG A 309 -3.90 -18.17 -14.42
N LEU A 310 -2.89 -18.12 -13.56
CA LEU A 310 -1.47 -18.22 -13.97
C LEU A 310 -1.00 -19.68 -14.09
N GLY A 311 -1.77 -20.64 -13.59
CA GLY A 311 -1.37 -22.06 -13.56
C GLY A 311 -0.17 -22.31 -12.63
N VAL A 312 -0.09 -21.59 -11.49
CA VAL A 312 1.01 -21.70 -10.51
C VAL A 312 0.47 -21.99 -9.12
N ALA A 313 1.30 -22.55 -8.25
CA ALA A 313 0.99 -22.71 -6.83
C ALA A 313 1.52 -21.52 -6.01
N VAL A 314 0.98 -21.33 -4.78
CA VAL A 314 1.49 -20.31 -3.85
C VAL A 314 2.95 -20.60 -3.46
N SER A 315 3.34 -21.86 -3.40
CA SER A 315 4.72 -22.30 -3.14
C SER A 315 5.72 -21.96 -4.24
N ASP A 316 5.27 -21.57 -5.44
CA ASP A 316 6.15 -21.19 -6.56
C ASP A 316 6.64 -19.75 -6.47
N PHE A 317 6.18 -18.99 -5.47
CA PHE A 317 6.64 -17.62 -5.22
C PHE A 317 7.83 -17.60 -4.25
N ASP A 318 8.94 -17.04 -4.71
CA ASP A 318 10.16 -16.86 -3.92
C ASP A 318 10.02 -15.72 -2.89
N VAL A 319 9.14 -14.77 -3.16
CA VAL A 319 8.83 -13.62 -2.30
C VAL A 319 7.31 -13.42 -2.24
N ILE A 320 6.77 -13.28 -1.04
CA ILE A 320 5.37 -12.94 -0.79
C ILE A 320 5.33 -11.70 0.10
N GLU A 321 4.93 -10.57 -0.46
CA GLU A 321 4.63 -9.35 0.27
C GLU A 321 3.14 -9.32 0.63
N LEU A 322 2.81 -9.69 1.83
CA LEU A 322 1.46 -9.65 2.40
C LEU A 322 1.32 -8.41 3.27
N ASN A 323 0.39 -7.50 2.96
CA ASN A 323 0.14 -6.36 3.82
C ASN A 323 -0.34 -6.80 5.20
N GLU A 324 0.37 -6.38 6.23
CA GLU A 324 0.06 -6.67 7.63
C GLU A 324 -0.83 -5.56 8.21
N ALA A 325 -2.07 -5.45 7.73
CA ALA A 325 -3.01 -4.49 8.32
C ALA A 325 -3.21 -4.80 9.81
N PHE A 326 -3.32 -6.09 10.12
CA PHE A 326 -3.36 -6.65 11.48
C PHE A 326 -2.68 -8.02 11.49
N ALA A 327 -2.06 -8.40 12.61
CA ALA A 327 -1.43 -9.72 12.75
C ALA A 327 -2.44 -10.85 12.62
N SER A 328 -3.66 -10.71 13.17
CA SER A 328 -4.73 -11.69 13.04
C SER A 328 -5.09 -11.96 11.58
N GLN A 329 -5.19 -10.90 10.79
CA GLN A 329 -5.48 -10.98 9.37
C GLN A 329 -4.32 -11.64 8.60
N GLY A 330 -3.07 -11.24 8.87
CA GLY A 330 -1.90 -11.83 8.23
C GLY A 330 -1.82 -13.34 8.45
N LEU A 331 -1.94 -13.78 9.70
CA LEU A 331 -1.92 -15.18 10.09
C LEU A 331 -3.07 -15.99 9.48
N ALA A 332 -4.29 -15.46 9.52
CA ALA A 332 -5.44 -16.13 8.91
C ALA A 332 -5.24 -16.36 7.41
N VAL A 333 -4.72 -15.36 6.70
CA VAL A 333 -4.42 -15.46 5.26
C VAL A 333 -3.35 -16.49 4.97
N LEU A 334 -2.24 -16.50 5.73
CA LEU A 334 -1.15 -17.48 5.54
C LEU A 334 -1.66 -18.90 5.76
N ARG A 335 -2.36 -19.15 6.86
CA ARG A 335 -2.91 -20.47 7.21
C ARG A 335 -3.90 -20.98 6.14
N GLU A 336 -4.79 -20.12 5.65
CA GLU A 336 -5.76 -20.43 4.59
C GLU A 336 -5.10 -20.70 3.21
N LEU A 337 -3.93 -20.12 2.98
CA LEU A 337 -3.14 -20.37 1.76
C LEU A 337 -2.16 -21.55 1.92
N GLY A 338 -2.11 -22.20 3.09
CA GLY A 338 -1.19 -23.30 3.37
C GLY A 338 0.27 -22.86 3.53
N VAL A 339 0.50 -21.61 3.93
CA VAL A 339 1.83 -21.03 4.17
C VAL A 339 2.08 -20.99 5.69
N ALA A 340 3.28 -21.39 6.11
CA ALA A 340 3.64 -21.37 7.53
C ALA A 340 3.66 -19.93 8.07
N ASP A 341 3.30 -19.77 9.36
CA ASP A 341 3.21 -18.47 10.04
C ASP A 341 4.56 -17.70 10.05
N ASP A 342 5.68 -18.43 9.96
CA ASP A 342 7.05 -17.93 9.99
C ASP A 342 7.81 -18.16 8.68
N ALA A 343 7.11 -18.49 7.60
CA ALA A 343 7.71 -18.75 6.30
C ALA A 343 8.70 -17.63 5.89
N PRO A 344 9.96 -17.96 5.55
CA PRO A 344 11.00 -16.96 5.33
C PRO A 344 10.76 -16.07 4.11
N GLN A 345 10.04 -16.58 3.10
CA GLN A 345 9.69 -15.83 1.89
C GLN A 345 8.57 -14.80 2.12
N VAL A 346 7.88 -14.83 3.27
CA VAL A 346 6.81 -13.89 3.61
C VAL A 346 7.39 -12.67 4.31
N ASN A 347 7.17 -11.49 3.72
CA ASN A 347 7.66 -10.22 4.26
C ASN A 347 9.09 -10.34 4.79
N PRO A 348 10.07 -10.71 3.96
CA PRO A 348 11.44 -10.97 4.42
C PRO A 348 12.09 -9.75 5.06
N ASN A 349 11.61 -8.55 4.71
CA ASN A 349 12.08 -7.26 5.24
C ASN A 349 11.11 -6.62 6.24
N GLY A 350 10.22 -7.41 6.84
CA GLY A 350 9.13 -6.90 7.67
C GLY A 350 7.97 -6.33 6.85
N GLY A 351 6.84 -6.09 7.50
CA GLY A 351 5.63 -5.61 6.84
C GLY A 351 5.03 -4.37 7.52
N ALA A 352 3.75 -4.12 7.28
CA ALA A 352 3.10 -2.87 7.66
C ALA A 352 3.00 -2.65 9.20
N ILE A 353 3.05 -3.70 10.00
CA ILE A 353 3.10 -3.56 11.48
C ILE A 353 4.38 -2.81 11.87
N ALA A 354 5.50 -3.08 11.20
CA ALA A 354 6.78 -2.44 11.48
C ALA A 354 6.98 -1.14 10.67
N LEU A 355 6.63 -1.16 9.37
CA LEU A 355 6.93 -0.06 8.44
C LEU A 355 5.84 1.01 8.40
N GLY A 356 4.58 0.62 8.67
CA GLY A 356 3.42 1.51 8.53
C GLY A 356 2.55 1.21 7.30
N HIS A 357 1.36 1.86 7.26
CA HIS A 357 0.34 1.59 6.24
C HIS A 357 -0.31 2.87 5.70
N PRO A 358 0.42 3.70 4.92
CA PRO A 358 -0.21 4.78 4.15
C PRO A 358 -1.13 4.15 3.09
N LEU A 359 -2.45 4.28 3.21
CA LEU A 359 -3.43 3.48 2.47
C LEU A 359 -3.17 3.46 0.95
N GLY A 360 -3.21 4.62 0.31
CA GLY A 360 -3.04 4.75 -1.14
C GLY A 360 -1.67 4.34 -1.68
N MET A 361 -0.62 4.45 -0.85
CA MET A 361 0.74 4.08 -1.23
C MET A 361 1.04 2.59 -1.03
N SER A 362 0.45 1.96 -0.03
CA SER A 362 0.88 0.64 0.45
C SER A 362 0.91 -0.44 -0.61
N GLY A 363 -0.10 -0.49 -1.49
CA GLY A 363 -0.13 -1.48 -2.57
C GLY A 363 1.03 -1.33 -3.56
N ALA A 364 1.45 -0.11 -3.85
CA ALA A 364 2.62 0.16 -4.69
C ALA A 364 3.92 -0.20 -3.96
N ARG A 365 4.02 0.08 -2.65
CA ARG A 365 5.16 -0.32 -1.82
C ARG A 365 5.35 -1.84 -1.80
N LEU A 366 4.28 -2.63 -1.65
CA LEU A 366 4.38 -4.09 -1.67
C LEU A 366 5.00 -4.61 -2.97
N VAL A 367 4.56 -4.10 -4.12
CA VAL A 367 5.12 -4.52 -5.43
C VAL A 367 6.58 -4.09 -5.59
N LEU A 368 6.92 -2.87 -5.18
CA LEU A 368 8.27 -2.32 -5.21
C LEU A 368 9.22 -3.13 -4.31
N THR A 369 8.81 -3.40 -3.06
CA THR A 369 9.64 -4.16 -2.11
C THR A 369 9.81 -5.62 -2.55
N ALA A 370 8.76 -6.25 -3.11
CA ALA A 370 8.86 -7.58 -3.70
C ALA A 370 9.87 -7.61 -4.85
N LEU A 371 9.85 -6.61 -5.73
CA LEU A 371 10.82 -6.49 -6.83
C LEU A 371 12.26 -6.39 -6.31
N HIS A 372 12.54 -5.46 -5.39
CA HIS A 372 13.87 -5.30 -4.79
C HIS A 372 14.34 -6.57 -4.08
N GLN A 373 13.45 -7.25 -3.35
CA GLN A 373 13.79 -8.50 -2.69
C GLN A 373 14.13 -9.62 -3.68
N LEU A 374 13.42 -9.73 -4.79
CA LEU A 374 13.75 -10.68 -5.85
C LEU A 374 15.13 -10.43 -6.45
N GLU A 375 15.48 -9.17 -6.67
CA GLU A 375 16.81 -8.79 -7.16
C GLU A 375 17.92 -9.15 -6.17
N LYS A 376 17.70 -8.85 -4.88
CA LYS A 376 18.69 -9.13 -3.82
C LYS A 376 18.89 -10.62 -3.54
N SER A 377 17.80 -11.39 -3.55
CA SER A 377 17.84 -12.84 -3.25
C SER A 377 18.18 -13.70 -4.46
N GLY A 378 18.12 -13.16 -5.67
CA GLY A 378 18.20 -13.95 -6.92
C GLY A 378 16.90 -14.73 -7.20
N GLY A 379 15.83 -14.51 -6.43
CA GLY A 379 14.51 -15.10 -6.67
C GLY A 379 13.91 -14.68 -7.99
N ARG A 380 12.88 -15.42 -8.44
CA ARG A 380 12.27 -15.20 -9.76
C ARG A 380 10.85 -14.65 -9.67
N LYS A 381 9.98 -15.24 -8.87
CA LYS A 381 8.56 -14.86 -8.79
C LYS A 381 8.21 -14.21 -7.46
N GLY A 382 7.50 -13.08 -7.54
CA GLY A 382 6.99 -12.34 -6.39
C GLY A 382 5.47 -12.23 -6.43
N LEU A 383 4.84 -12.34 -5.26
CA LEU A 383 3.43 -12.13 -5.02
C LEU A 383 3.26 -10.95 -4.06
N ALA A 384 2.51 -9.93 -4.46
CA ALA A 384 2.05 -8.88 -3.56
C ALA A 384 0.53 -9.05 -3.34
N THR A 385 0.08 -9.03 -2.09
CA THR A 385 -1.34 -9.19 -1.76
C THR A 385 -1.74 -8.40 -0.54
N MET A 386 -3.00 -7.97 -0.50
CA MET A 386 -3.52 -7.18 0.61
C MET A 386 -5.04 -7.25 0.74
N CYS A 387 -5.51 -7.10 1.97
CA CYS A 387 -6.91 -6.89 2.29
C CYS A 387 -7.32 -5.45 2.01
N VAL A 388 -8.61 -5.25 1.83
CA VAL A 388 -9.19 -3.96 1.48
C VAL A 388 -10.47 -3.76 2.28
N GLY A 389 -10.61 -2.61 2.87
CA GLY A 389 -11.83 -2.21 3.60
C GLY A 389 -13.10 -2.48 2.81
N VAL A 390 -14.21 -2.65 3.52
CA VAL A 390 -15.53 -3.01 2.94
C VAL A 390 -15.54 -4.40 2.27
N GLY A 391 -14.58 -5.27 2.63
CA GLY A 391 -14.62 -6.68 2.24
C GLY A 391 -14.10 -7.00 0.84
N GLN A 392 -12.84 -6.65 0.55
CA GLN A 392 -12.19 -7.04 -0.70
C GLN A 392 -10.76 -7.53 -0.44
N GLY A 393 -10.16 -8.16 -1.44
CA GLY A 393 -8.74 -8.49 -1.51
C GLY A 393 -8.19 -8.26 -2.90
N LEU A 394 -6.90 -7.97 -2.96
CA LEU A 394 -6.16 -7.78 -4.21
C LEU A 394 -4.86 -8.57 -4.16
N ALA A 395 -4.49 -9.18 -5.29
CA ALA A 395 -3.23 -9.91 -5.48
C ALA A 395 -2.64 -9.56 -6.84
N LEU A 396 -1.32 -9.32 -6.89
CA LEU A 396 -0.54 -9.03 -8.09
C LEU A 396 0.73 -9.88 -8.07
N ALA A 397 1.05 -10.49 -9.21
CA ALA A 397 2.25 -11.31 -9.38
C ALA A 397 3.22 -10.67 -10.37
N ILE A 398 4.51 -10.73 -10.05
CA ILE A 398 5.61 -10.27 -10.89
C ILE A 398 6.64 -11.38 -11.07
N GLU A 399 7.40 -11.30 -12.16
CA GLU A 399 8.52 -12.18 -12.44
C GLU A 399 9.75 -11.33 -12.78
N ARG A 400 10.83 -11.49 -12.02
CA ARG A 400 12.12 -10.82 -12.31
C ARG A 400 12.65 -11.27 -13.67
N VAL A 401 13.15 -10.36 -14.47
CA VAL A 401 13.74 -10.60 -15.80
C VAL A 401 15.26 -10.48 -15.76
#